data_39813a3708c657694d46cfa735cb564f
#
_entry.id   39813a3708c657694d46cfa735cb564f
#
_cell.length_a   1.000
_cell.length_b   1.000
_cell.length_c   1.000
_cell.angle_alpha   90.00
_cell.angle_beta   90.00
_cell.angle_gamma   90.00
#
_symmetry.space_group_name_H-M   'P 1'
#
loop_
_entity.id
_entity.type
_entity.pdbx_description
1 polymer ?
#
loop_
_entity_poly.entity_id
_entity_poly.type
_entity_poly.pdbx_seq_one_letter_code
_entity_poly.pdbx_strand_id
1 'polypeptide(L)'
;SIEKTRSFSHPPIIIGAGPSGLFTALTFIENGVKPIVIEQGQDVDERKKTIDTFFKTGKLNTLSNVQFGEGGAGTFSDGKLNSGINSPYCKKVLEKFVFFGAPEEILYLSKPHIGTDKLIGVIKNMREYMIKKGAKFYFNTKACDFLIKDNKINGIIVKDLLTNEEREIPATDVILAIGHSSRDTFYKLFSKNIYMEKKNFSVGVRIEHLQSDINKTQYGTITTLNLPPADYKLACHLSNGRSCYTFCMCPGGTVIGSSSEENTIVTNGMSNFLRDGKNANSAVLVNVTPSDFKDSSPLSGIDFQKELEEKAFILGGSNYFAPIQRFQDFVENKKTTKLGKVTPSYRPGVTFTNLNEILPRICV
;
A
#
# COMPACT_ATOMS: atom_id res chain seq x y z
N SER A 1 30.98 -5.60 -7.11
CA SER A 1 31.30 -4.89 -5.86
C SER A 1 31.00 -3.41 -6.07
N ILE A 2 30.20 -2.84 -5.18
CA ILE A 2 30.05 -1.38 -5.11
C ILE A 2 31.32 -0.90 -4.41
N GLU A 3 32.13 -0.09 -5.10
CA GLU A 3 33.27 0.55 -4.46
C GLU A 3 32.78 1.46 -3.33
N LYS A 4 33.38 1.34 -2.16
CA LYS A 4 33.10 2.25 -1.03
C LYS A 4 33.65 3.64 -1.39
N THR A 5 32.84 4.45 -2.04
CA THR A 5 33.26 5.78 -2.52
C THR A 5 32.98 6.90 -1.49
N ARG A 6 32.26 6.61 -0.38
CA ARG A 6 31.87 7.63 0.58
C ARG A 6 31.93 7.13 2.03
N SER A 7 32.51 7.93 2.90
CA SER A 7 32.38 7.79 4.35
C SER A 7 31.20 8.66 4.85
N PHE A 8 30.42 8.14 5.79
CA PHE A 8 29.34 8.88 6.44
C PHE A 8 29.83 9.47 7.78
N SER A 9 29.66 10.76 7.98
CA SER A 9 29.98 11.43 9.26
C SER A 9 28.98 11.07 10.35
N HIS A 10 27.75 10.80 9.96
CA HIS A 10 26.66 10.31 10.80
C HIS A 10 26.02 9.07 10.16
N PRO A 11 25.38 8.17 10.93
CA PRO A 11 24.58 7.10 10.36
C PRO A 11 23.54 7.66 9.39
N PRO A 12 23.42 7.11 8.16
CA PRO A 12 22.35 7.54 7.27
C PRO A 12 20.98 7.21 7.89
N ILE A 13 20.03 8.15 7.73
CA ILE A 13 18.68 8.00 8.26
C ILE A 13 17.74 7.60 7.11
N ILE A 14 16.92 6.60 7.36
CA ILE A 14 15.86 6.14 6.45
C ILE A 14 14.53 6.39 7.14
N ILE A 15 13.66 7.18 6.50
CA ILE A 15 12.33 7.48 7.00
C ILE A 15 11.33 6.59 6.27
N GLY A 16 10.74 5.65 6.99
CA GLY A 16 9.82 4.62 6.52
C GLY A 16 10.45 3.23 6.45
N ALA A 17 9.80 2.25 7.08
CA ALA A 17 10.17 0.84 7.07
C ALA A 17 9.34 0.01 6.07
N GLY A 18 8.85 0.63 5.00
CA GLY A 18 8.24 -0.05 3.86
C GLY A 18 9.28 -0.78 3.00
N PRO A 19 8.90 -1.40 1.87
CA PRO A 19 9.82 -2.16 1.03
C PRO A 19 11.05 -1.35 0.60
N SER A 20 10.87 -0.10 0.20
CA SER A 20 11.98 0.79 -0.19
C SER A 20 12.95 1.03 0.97
N GLY A 21 12.43 1.34 2.16
CA GLY A 21 13.27 1.58 3.34
C GLY A 21 14.01 0.34 3.81
N LEU A 22 13.33 -0.82 3.84
CA LEU A 22 13.94 -2.09 4.25
C LEU A 22 15.07 -2.52 3.30
N PHE A 23 14.86 -2.46 1.97
CA PHE A 23 15.90 -2.81 1.01
C PHE A 23 17.04 -1.77 0.98
N THR A 24 16.76 -0.50 1.24
CA THR A 24 17.80 0.53 1.43
C THR A 24 18.64 0.21 2.66
N ALA A 25 18.02 -0.09 3.79
CA ALA A 25 18.72 -0.48 5.02
C ALA A 25 19.55 -1.75 4.84
N LEU A 26 18.98 -2.77 4.17
CA LEU A 26 19.69 -4.00 3.85
C LEU A 26 20.92 -3.74 2.98
N THR A 27 20.78 -2.88 1.97
CA THR A 27 21.91 -2.50 1.10
C THR A 27 23.01 -1.80 1.88
N PHE A 28 22.68 -0.90 2.79
CA PHE A 28 23.67 -0.28 3.69
C PHE A 28 24.38 -1.32 4.57
N ILE A 29 23.62 -2.20 5.20
CA ILE A 29 24.18 -3.27 6.06
C ILE A 29 25.13 -4.19 5.27
N GLU A 30 24.76 -4.60 4.06
CA GLU A 30 25.59 -5.45 3.21
C GLU A 30 26.91 -4.77 2.77
N ASN A 31 26.92 -3.44 2.78
CA ASN A 31 28.13 -2.64 2.49
C ASN A 31 28.82 -2.11 3.78
N GLY A 32 28.49 -2.65 4.95
CA GLY A 32 29.14 -2.33 6.23
C GLY A 32 28.77 -0.97 6.83
N VAL A 33 27.69 -0.35 6.35
CA VAL A 33 27.13 0.89 6.90
C VAL A 33 25.96 0.56 7.81
N LYS A 34 25.87 1.20 8.96
CA LYS A 34 24.84 0.96 9.98
C LYS A 34 23.81 2.08 9.94
N PRO A 35 22.65 1.91 9.26
CA PRO A 35 21.64 2.94 9.16
C PRO A 35 20.76 3.02 10.40
N ILE A 36 20.04 4.15 10.51
CA ILE A 36 18.91 4.34 11.41
C ILE A 36 17.63 4.35 10.59
N VAL A 37 16.68 3.50 10.93
CA VAL A 37 15.36 3.43 10.30
C VAL A 37 14.32 3.99 11.26
N ILE A 38 13.55 4.98 10.81
CA ILE A 38 12.46 5.62 11.54
C ILE A 38 11.14 5.19 10.93
N GLU A 39 10.25 4.60 11.73
CA GLU A 39 8.92 4.18 11.29
C GLU A 39 7.87 4.71 12.28
N GLN A 40 6.88 5.45 11.76
CA GLN A 40 5.80 5.99 12.60
C GLN A 40 4.88 4.91 13.15
N GLY A 41 4.66 3.84 12.39
CA GLY A 41 3.83 2.73 12.82
C GLY A 41 4.58 1.72 13.69
N GLN A 42 3.90 0.65 13.99
CA GLN A 42 4.37 -0.45 14.83
C GLN A 42 5.24 -1.43 14.02
N ASP A 43 5.99 -2.27 14.74
CA ASP A 43 6.55 -3.48 14.13
C ASP A 43 5.44 -4.41 13.62
N VAL A 44 5.80 -5.35 12.78
CA VAL A 44 4.82 -6.15 12.04
C VAL A 44 3.92 -7.02 12.94
N ASP A 45 4.39 -7.46 14.10
CA ASP A 45 3.61 -8.29 15.02
C ASP A 45 2.52 -7.47 15.73
N GLU A 46 2.88 -6.30 16.29
CA GLU A 46 1.93 -5.40 16.93
C GLU A 46 1.00 -4.73 15.89
N ARG A 47 1.52 -4.38 14.72
CA ARG A 47 0.75 -3.85 13.60
C ARG A 47 -0.36 -4.80 13.18
N LYS A 48 -0.09 -6.11 13.12
CA LYS A 48 -1.09 -7.12 12.80
C LYS A 48 -2.26 -7.08 13.78
N LYS A 49 -1.98 -7.00 15.08
CA LYS A 49 -3.03 -6.90 16.12
C LYS A 49 -3.89 -5.64 15.97
N THR A 50 -3.24 -4.52 15.65
CA THR A 50 -3.92 -3.24 15.40
C THR A 50 -4.84 -3.31 14.19
N ILE A 51 -4.39 -3.94 13.09
CA ILE A 51 -5.18 -4.14 11.88
C ILE A 51 -6.35 -5.10 12.14
N ASP A 52 -6.12 -6.21 12.84
CA ASP A 52 -7.16 -7.17 13.22
C ASP A 52 -8.24 -6.49 14.10
N THR A 53 -7.85 -5.56 14.96
CA THR A 53 -8.78 -4.76 15.77
C THR A 53 -9.63 -3.85 14.88
N PHE A 54 -9.02 -3.14 13.92
CA PHE A 54 -9.75 -2.33 12.96
C PHE A 54 -10.78 -3.16 12.18
N PHE A 55 -10.39 -4.32 11.65
CA PHE A 55 -11.27 -5.19 10.88
C PHE A 55 -12.46 -5.72 11.71
N LYS A 56 -12.29 -5.90 13.02
CA LYS A 56 -13.35 -6.39 13.92
C LYS A 56 -14.27 -5.28 14.43
N THR A 57 -13.73 -4.10 14.66
CA THR A 57 -14.43 -3.05 15.44
C THR A 57 -14.65 -1.73 14.70
N GLY A 58 -13.99 -1.52 13.54
CA GLY A 58 -13.97 -0.23 12.87
C GLY A 58 -13.10 0.83 13.56
N LYS A 59 -12.35 0.49 14.62
CA LYS A 59 -11.50 1.44 15.32
C LYS A 59 -10.16 1.59 14.59
N LEU A 60 -10.05 2.64 13.78
CA LEU A 60 -8.84 2.95 13.03
C LEU A 60 -7.74 3.51 13.96
N ASN A 61 -6.50 3.04 13.77
CA ASN A 61 -5.31 3.69 14.27
C ASN A 61 -4.61 4.41 13.11
N THR A 62 -4.61 5.73 13.10
CA THR A 62 -4.04 6.55 12.03
C THR A 62 -2.52 6.49 11.95
N LEU A 63 -1.86 6.03 13.00
CA LEU A 63 -0.40 5.95 13.10
C LEU A 63 0.14 4.58 12.66
N SER A 64 -0.66 3.51 12.84
CA SER A 64 -0.31 2.14 12.45
C SER A 64 -1.52 1.41 11.90
N ASN A 65 -1.50 1.04 10.63
CA ASN A 65 -2.64 0.50 9.89
C ASN A 65 -2.17 -0.29 8.66
N VAL A 66 -3.05 -0.53 7.67
CA VAL A 66 -2.67 -1.22 6.42
C VAL A 66 -1.67 -0.43 5.57
N GLN A 67 -1.59 0.89 5.72
CA GLN A 67 -0.65 1.75 4.98
C GLN A 67 0.66 1.96 5.75
N PHE A 68 0.58 2.21 7.06
CA PHE A 68 1.70 2.57 7.92
C PHE A 68 2.12 1.43 8.84
N GLY A 69 3.40 1.32 9.06
CA GLY A 69 4.05 0.31 9.88
C GLY A 69 5.06 -0.54 9.10
N GLU A 70 5.77 -1.38 9.82
CA GLU A 70 6.83 -2.24 9.29
C GLU A 70 6.36 -3.07 8.08
N GLY A 71 7.15 -3.07 7.02
CA GLY A 71 6.85 -3.75 5.76
C GLY A 71 5.95 -2.95 4.80
N GLY A 72 5.39 -1.80 5.25
CA GLY A 72 4.52 -0.93 4.45
C GLY A 72 3.22 -1.61 4.02
N ALA A 73 2.49 -1.01 3.08
CA ALA A 73 1.20 -1.51 2.60
C ALA A 73 1.29 -2.90 1.92
N GLY A 74 2.46 -3.24 1.37
CA GLY A 74 2.68 -4.53 0.69
C GLY A 74 2.54 -5.75 1.59
N THR A 75 2.82 -5.63 2.90
CA THR A 75 2.74 -6.72 3.86
C THR A 75 1.32 -7.26 4.03
N PHE A 76 0.31 -6.40 3.92
CA PHE A 76 -1.11 -6.74 4.01
C PHE A 76 -1.77 -6.65 2.62
N SER A 77 -1.21 -7.39 1.66
CA SER A 77 -1.68 -7.47 0.27
C SER A 77 -1.56 -8.90 -0.27
N ASP A 78 -1.73 -9.10 -1.56
CA ASP A 78 -1.44 -10.39 -2.23
C ASP A 78 0.09 -10.65 -2.33
N GLY A 79 0.92 -9.63 -2.11
CA GLY A 79 2.37 -9.77 -2.16
C GLY A 79 2.92 -10.10 -3.54
N LYS A 80 2.32 -9.55 -4.59
CA LYS A 80 2.83 -9.71 -5.97
C LYS A 80 4.21 -9.13 -6.12
N LEU A 81 5.09 -9.86 -6.79
CA LEU A 81 6.48 -9.51 -6.99
C LEU A 81 6.82 -9.20 -8.47
N ASN A 82 5.80 -9.10 -9.32
CA ASN A 82 6.01 -8.73 -10.72
C ASN A 82 6.48 -7.29 -10.82
N SER A 83 7.54 -7.07 -11.58
CA SER A 83 8.09 -5.77 -11.91
C SER A 83 7.80 -5.42 -13.36
N GLY A 84 7.48 -4.15 -13.65
CA GLY A 84 7.37 -3.62 -15.01
C GLY A 84 8.72 -3.24 -15.62
N ILE A 85 9.84 -3.44 -14.91
CA ILE A 85 11.20 -3.11 -15.37
C ILE A 85 12.04 -4.37 -15.59
N ASN A 86 12.91 -4.32 -16.57
CA ASN A 86 13.93 -5.34 -16.78
C ASN A 86 15.23 -4.86 -16.13
N SER A 87 15.51 -5.36 -14.93
CA SER A 87 16.71 -4.98 -14.17
C SER A 87 17.31 -6.21 -13.48
N PRO A 88 18.66 -6.34 -13.45
CA PRO A 88 19.33 -7.42 -12.72
C PRO A 88 19.05 -7.36 -11.21
N TYR A 89 18.60 -6.23 -10.70
CA TYR A 89 18.20 -6.09 -9.30
C TYR A 89 16.89 -6.81 -8.96
N CYS A 90 16.00 -7.05 -9.94
CA CYS A 90 14.75 -7.78 -9.69
C CYS A 90 15.04 -9.18 -9.14
N LYS A 91 15.96 -9.91 -9.76
CA LYS A 91 16.38 -11.23 -9.28
C LYS A 91 16.98 -11.19 -7.89
N LYS A 92 17.84 -10.20 -7.61
CA LYS A 92 18.43 -10.02 -6.27
C LYS A 92 17.39 -9.79 -5.19
N VAL A 93 16.33 -9.04 -5.49
CA VAL A 93 15.22 -8.82 -4.55
C VAL A 93 14.51 -10.14 -4.23
N LEU A 94 14.21 -10.96 -5.24
CA LEU A 94 13.58 -12.28 -5.05
C LEU A 94 14.49 -13.21 -4.23
N GLU A 95 15.79 -13.28 -4.54
CA GLU A 95 16.78 -14.06 -3.79
C GLU A 95 16.84 -13.63 -2.32
N LYS A 96 16.75 -12.31 -2.03
CA LYS A 96 16.69 -11.81 -0.65
C LYS A 96 15.41 -12.22 0.05
N PHE A 97 14.27 -12.14 -0.61
CA PHE A 97 13.03 -12.63 0.00
C PHE A 97 13.11 -14.12 0.35
N VAL A 98 13.67 -14.97 -0.52
CA VAL A 98 13.90 -16.38 -0.24
C VAL A 98 14.88 -16.56 0.93
N PHE A 99 15.98 -15.81 0.95
CA PHE A 99 16.95 -15.84 2.06
C PHE A 99 16.29 -15.54 3.42
N PHE A 100 15.26 -14.68 3.44
CA PHE A 100 14.52 -14.34 4.64
C PHE A 100 13.27 -15.21 4.88
N GLY A 101 13.08 -16.28 4.11
CA GLY A 101 12.05 -17.29 4.35
C GLY A 101 10.84 -17.25 3.43
N ALA A 102 10.89 -16.51 2.32
CA ALA A 102 9.88 -16.64 1.29
C ALA A 102 10.01 -17.99 0.56
N PRO A 103 8.93 -18.53 -0.03
CA PRO A 103 8.96 -19.76 -0.81
C PRO A 103 9.94 -19.68 -2.00
N GLU A 104 10.75 -20.71 -2.22
CA GLU A 104 11.73 -20.74 -3.31
C GLU A 104 11.10 -20.62 -4.71
N GLU A 105 9.86 -21.03 -4.83
CA GLU A 105 9.12 -20.99 -6.10
C GLU A 105 8.98 -19.58 -6.69
N ILE A 106 9.10 -18.53 -5.89
CA ILE A 106 9.10 -17.15 -6.40
C ILE A 106 10.28 -16.85 -7.35
N LEU A 107 11.34 -17.66 -7.33
CA LEU A 107 12.51 -17.49 -8.18
C LEU A 107 12.26 -17.93 -9.63
N TYR A 108 11.29 -18.83 -9.88
CA TYR A 108 11.04 -19.40 -11.20
C TYR A 108 9.61 -19.26 -11.72
N LEU A 109 8.66 -18.87 -10.86
CA LEU A 109 7.29 -18.61 -11.31
C LEU A 109 7.22 -17.34 -12.16
N SER A 110 6.41 -17.39 -13.22
CA SER A 110 6.20 -16.22 -14.10
C SER A 110 5.40 -15.09 -13.44
N LYS A 111 4.57 -15.42 -12.45
CA LYS A 111 3.78 -14.47 -11.65
C LYS A 111 4.01 -14.73 -10.15
N PRO A 112 5.23 -14.42 -9.64
CA PRO A 112 5.56 -14.71 -8.26
C PRO A 112 4.77 -13.84 -7.28
N HIS A 113 4.36 -14.44 -6.17
CA HIS A 113 3.73 -13.75 -5.03
C HIS A 113 4.10 -14.47 -3.72
N ILE A 114 3.98 -13.79 -2.59
CA ILE A 114 4.31 -14.36 -1.29
C ILE A 114 3.07 -14.59 -0.42
N GLY A 115 2.06 -13.71 -0.54
CA GLY A 115 0.89 -13.72 0.33
C GLY A 115 1.15 -13.07 1.70
N THR A 116 0.10 -12.53 2.30
CA THR A 116 0.21 -11.78 3.56
C THR A 116 0.65 -12.65 4.74
N ASP A 117 0.20 -13.90 4.77
CA ASP A 117 0.52 -14.88 5.81
C ASP A 117 2.01 -15.19 5.92
N LYS A 118 2.73 -15.20 4.81
CA LYS A 118 4.18 -15.45 4.77
C LYS A 118 5.02 -14.19 4.83
N LEU A 119 4.54 -13.08 4.22
CA LEU A 119 5.28 -11.82 4.21
C LEU A 119 5.58 -11.28 5.60
N ILE A 120 4.68 -11.44 6.56
CA ILE A 120 4.88 -11.03 7.95
C ILE A 120 6.18 -11.63 8.51
N GLY A 121 6.38 -12.94 8.34
CA GLY A 121 7.59 -13.62 8.79
C GLY A 121 8.85 -13.17 8.05
N VAL A 122 8.75 -13.02 6.74
CA VAL A 122 9.88 -12.55 5.90
C VAL A 122 10.35 -11.15 6.32
N ILE A 123 9.43 -10.22 6.52
CA ILE A 123 9.75 -8.84 6.93
C ILE A 123 10.39 -8.82 8.32
N LYS A 124 9.84 -9.59 9.27
CA LYS A 124 10.41 -9.75 10.59
C LYS A 124 11.86 -10.27 10.54
N ASN A 125 12.09 -11.33 9.78
CA ASN A 125 13.43 -11.91 9.62
C ASN A 125 14.43 -10.91 9.00
N MET A 126 13.98 -10.10 8.03
CA MET A 126 14.80 -9.03 7.45
C MET A 126 15.24 -8.02 8.53
N ARG A 127 14.31 -7.53 9.32
CA ARG A 127 14.60 -6.58 10.41
C ARG A 127 15.56 -7.17 11.43
N GLU A 128 15.29 -8.36 11.92
CA GLU A 128 16.12 -9.02 12.95
C GLU A 128 17.55 -9.24 12.45
N TYR A 129 17.71 -9.65 11.19
CA TYR A 129 19.02 -9.75 10.55
C TYR A 129 19.76 -8.40 10.54
N MET A 130 19.09 -7.34 10.12
CA MET A 130 19.71 -6.01 10.05
C MET A 130 20.08 -5.45 11.42
N ILE A 131 19.23 -5.65 12.43
CA ILE A 131 19.51 -5.26 13.83
C ILE A 131 20.74 -6.01 14.34
N LYS A 132 20.81 -7.32 14.11
CA LYS A 132 21.99 -8.14 14.49
C LYS A 132 23.29 -7.65 13.82
N LYS A 133 23.18 -7.00 12.66
CA LYS A 133 24.32 -6.41 11.93
C LYS A 133 24.58 -4.95 12.32
N GLY A 134 23.78 -4.38 13.22
CA GLY A 134 23.99 -3.07 13.81
C GLY A 134 23.14 -1.92 13.27
N ALA A 135 22.11 -2.21 12.45
CA ALA A 135 21.08 -1.22 12.13
C ALA A 135 20.25 -0.90 13.38
N LYS A 136 19.74 0.33 13.47
CA LYS A 136 18.79 0.73 14.51
C LYS A 136 17.43 0.96 13.89
N PHE A 137 16.38 0.40 14.51
CA PHE A 137 14.99 0.61 14.13
C PHE A 137 14.24 1.30 15.26
N TYR A 138 13.57 2.40 14.95
CA TYR A 138 12.71 3.13 15.89
C TYR A 138 11.29 3.09 15.34
N PHE A 139 10.46 2.24 15.93
CA PHE A 139 9.02 2.16 15.68
C PHE A 139 8.28 3.16 16.57
N ASN A 140 7.00 3.41 16.28
CA ASN A 140 6.19 4.44 16.95
C ASN A 140 6.93 5.78 17.01
N THR A 141 7.74 6.07 16.01
CA THR A 141 8.60 7.25 15.95
C THR A 141 8.37 7.95 14.61
N LYS A 142 7.91 9.18 14.68
CA LYS A 142 7.55 9.97 13.48
C LYS A 142 8.61 11.04 13.20
N ALA A 143 9.06 11.11 11.96
CA ALA A 143 9.85 12.25 11.50
C ALA A 143 8.91 13.45 11.29
N CYS A 144 9.08 14.50 12.12
CA CYS A 144 8.19 15.66 12.15
C CYS A 144 8.74 16.86 11.41
N ASP A 145 10.06 17.01 11.34
CA ASP A 145 10.69 18.13 10.63
C ASP A 145 12.09 17.78 10.12
N PHE A 146 12.58 18.61 9.21
CA PHE A 146 13.88 18.52 8.57
C PHE A 146 14.70 19.78 8.90
N LEU A 147 15.90 19.60 9.47
CA LEU A 147 16.80 20.68 9.80
C LEU A 147 17.67 20.99 8.59
N ILE A 148 17.27 22.01 7.84
CA ILE A 148 17.94 22.44 6.61
C ILE A 148 18.62 23.78 6.87
N LYS A 149 19.92 23.86 6.60
CA LYS A 149 20.71 25.09 6.66
C LYS A 149 21.61 25.15 5.43
N ASP A 150 21.67 26.31 4.78
CA ASP A 150 22.50 26.53 3.59
C ASP A 150 22.23 25.48 2.49
N ASN A 151 20.97 25.14 2.26
CA ASN A 151 20.52 24.10 1.33
C ASN A 151 21.08 22.69 1.60
N LYS A 152 21.53 22.43 2.83
CA LYS A 152 22.01 21.11 3.25
C LYS A 152 21.20 20.60 4.43
N ILE A 153 20.94 19.31 4.43
CA ILE A 153 20.33 18.63 5.57
C ILE A 153 21.37 18.49 6.67
N ASN A 154 21.00 18.86 7.90
CA ASN A 154 21.85 18.77 9.10
C ASN A 154 21.26 17.81 10.15
N GLY A 155 20.02 17.40 9.97
CA GLY A 155 19.32 16.50 10.88
C GLY A 155 17.83 16.45 10.64
N ILE A 156 17.16 15.68 11.45
CA ILE A 156 15.71 15.60 11.50
C ILE A 156 15.21 15.77 12.93
N ILE A 157 13.98 16.24 13.08
CA ILE A 157 13.25 16.19 14.35
C ILE A 157 12.34 14.97 14.30
N VAL A 158 12.43 14.12 15.30
CA VAL A 158 11.55 12.96 15.47
C VAL A 158 10.75 13.09 16.75
N LYS A 159 9.54 12.56 16.72
CA LYS A 159 8.64 12.46 17.87
C LYS A 159 8.39 11.00 18.20
N ASP A 160 8.66 10.61 19.43
CA ASP A 160 8.20 9.36 20.00
C ASP A 160 6.67 9.46 20.23
N LEU A 161 5.91 8.58 19.59
CA LEU A 161 4.44 8.63 19.61
C LEU A 161 3.83 8.00 20.87
N LEU A 162 4.64 7.33 21.68
CA LEU A 162 4.22 6.75 22.96
C LEU A 162 4.41 7.73 24.11
N THR A 163 5.55 8.45 24.12
CA THR A 163 5.88 9.42 25.18
C THR A 163 5.55 10.87 24.81
N ASN A 164 5.32 11.15 23.52
CA ASN A 164 5.20 12.48 22.93
C ASN A 164 6.47 13.35 23.01
N GLU A 165 7.61 12.78 23.36
CA GLU A 165 8.88 13.48 23.40
C GLU A 165 9.44 13.72 22.01
N GLU A 166 9.94 14.91 21.77
CA GLU A 166 10.65 15.28 20.55
C GLU A 166 12.15 15.32 20.79
N ARG A 167 12.90 14.89 19.78
CA ARG A 167 14.36 14.97 19.79
C ARG A 167 14.94 15.21 18.41
N GLU A 168 16.09 15.84 18.36
CA GLU A 168 16.88 15.98 17.14
C GLU A 168 17.77 14.75 16.93
N ILE A 169 17.90 14.34 15.68
CA ILE A 169 18.88 13.35 15.24
C ILE A 169 19.75 14.00 14.16
N PRO A 170 21.05 14.23 14.44
CA PRO A 170 21.96 14.78 13.45
C PRO A 170 22.11 13.84 12.26
N ALA A 171 22.06 14.38 11.05
CA ALA A 171 22.22 13.61 9.82
C ALA A 171 22.68 14.48 8.66
N THR A 172 23.55 13.94 7.85
CA THR A 172 23.96 14.53 6.56
C THR A 172 23.31 13.83 5.37
N ASP A 173 22.73 12.68 5.61
CA ASP A 173 22.11 11.82 4.59
C ASP A 173 20.78 11.28 5.12
N VAL A 174 19.69 11.69 4.47
CA VAL A 174 18.32 11.29 4.82
C VAL A 174 17.63 10.75 3.58
N ILE A 175 17.14 9.53 3.67
CA ILE A 175 16.41 8.84 2.61
C ILE A 175 14.92 8.84 2.94
N LEU A 176 14.11 9.43 2.07
CA LEU A 176 12.66 9.41 2.19
C LEU A 176 12.09 8.14 1.54
N ALA A 177 11.59 7.22 2.36
CA ALA A 177 10.94 5.98 1.93
C ALA A 177 9.50 5.89 2.49
N ILE A 178 8.80 7.04 2.53
CA ILE A 178 7.57 7.29 3.26
C ILE A 178 6.30 6.72 2.62
N GLY A 179 6.39 6.24 1.38
CA GLY A 179 5.21 5.81 0.60
C GLY A 179 4.31 7.00 0.20
N HIS A 180 3.16 6.68 -0.38
CA HIS A 180 2.24 7.70 -0.92
C HIS A 180 1.24 8.28 0.11
N SER A 181 1.04 7.61 1.24
CA SER A 181 0.00 7.98 2.21
C SER A 181 0.47 8.94 3.30
N SER A 182 1.77 9.25 3.38
CA SER A 182 2.35 10.21 4.33
C SER A 182 2.12 11.65 3.87
N ARG A 183 0.85 12.05 3.72
CA ARG A 183 0.44 13.34 3.17
C ARG A 183 0.95 14.52 3.97
N ASP A 184 0.96 14.41 5.28
CA ASP A 184 1.53 15.41 6.20
C ASP A 184 3.02 15.67 5.94
N THR A 185 3.80 14.64 5.60
CA THR A 185 5.20 14.82 5.19
C THR A 185 5.32 15.56 3.86
N PHE A 186 4.42 15.29 2.89
CA PHE A 186 4.38 16.07 1.65
C PHE A 186 4.08 17.55 1.90
N TYR A 187 3.11 17.87 2.76
CA TYR A 187 2.84 19.26 3.17
C TYR A 187 4.06 19.89 3.86
N LYS A 188 4.74 19.15 4.73
CA LYS A 188 5.96 19.62 5.39
C LYS A 188 7.08 19.93 4.40
N LEU A 189 7.35 19.03 3.46
CA LEU A 189 8.37 19.23 2.43
C LEU A 189 8.05 20.44 1.54
N PHE A 190 6.78 20.59 1.17
CA PHE A 190 6.32 21.73 0.41
C PHE A 190 6.54 23.06 1.17
N SER A 191 6.23 23.10 2.47
CA SER A 191 6.46 24.26 3.32
C SER A 191 7.95 24.62 3.50
N LYS A 192 8.86 23.69 3.22
CA LYS A 192 10.33 23.89 3.19
C LYS A 192 10.83 24.28 1.79
N ASN A 193 9.94 24.64 0.86
CA ASN A 193 10.27 24.96 -0.53
C ASN A 193 11.00 23.83 -1.29
N ILE A 194 10.77 22.57 -0.92
CA ILE A 194 11.25 21.43 -1.71
C ILE A 194 10.39 21.36 -2.97
N TYR A 195 11.06 21.32 -4.12
CA TYR A 195 10.39 21.26 -5.42
C TYR A 195 9.54 20.00 -5.56
N MET A 196 8.30 20.16 -6.02
CA MET A 196 7.35 19.07 -6.23
C MET A 196 6.57 19.29 -7.53
N GLU A 197 6.20 18.20 -8.17
CA GLU A 197 5.38 18.18 -9.39
C GLU A 197 4.13 17.33 -9.18
N LYS A 198 3.04 17.75 -9.85
CA LYS A 198 1.84 16.95 -9.96
C LYS A 198 2.12 15.70 -10.78
N LYS A 199 1.57 14.55 -10.35
CA LYS A 199 1.65 13.29 -11.09
C LYS A 199 0.26 12.77 -11.43
N ASN A 200 0.18 12.06 -12.56
CA ASN A 200 -0.99 11.26 -12.88
C ASN A 200 -1.15 10.12 -11.87
N PHE A 201 -2.40 9.80 -11.57
CA PHE A 201 -2.76 8.60 -10.81
C PHE A 201 -4.07 8.02 -11.35
N SER A 202 -4.67 7.07 -10.67
CA SER A 202 -5.94 6.49 -11.08
C SER A 202 -6.84 6.30 -9.89
N VAL A 203 -8.14 6.46 -10.11
CA VAL A 203 -9.18 6.32 -9.09
C VAL A 203 -10.27 5.39 -9.60
N GLY A 204 -11.05 4.81 -8.70
CA GLY A 204 -12.14 3.94 -9.07
C GLY A 204 -12.65 3.13 -7.87
N VAL A 205 -13.13 1.94 -8.16
CA VAL A 205 -13.74 1.04 -7.19
C VAL A 205 -13.04 -0.31 -7.19
N ARG A 206 -13.28 -1.10 -6.16
CA ARG A 206 -12.84 -2.50 -6.14
C ARG A 206 -14.04 -3.41 -6.35
N ILE A 207 -13.95 -4.25 -7.40
CA ILE A 207 -14.95 -5.25 -7.72
C ILE A 207 -14.61 -6.59 -7.09
N GLU A 208 -15.62 -7.32 -6.62
CA GLU A 208 -15.47 -8.63 -5.99
C GLU A 208 -16.32 -9.68 -6.70
N HIS A 209 -15.74 -10.86 -6.93
CA HIS A 209 -16.34 -11.99 -7.63
C HIS A 209 -16.23 -13.27 -6.80
N LEU A 210 -16.96 -14.32 -7.17
CA LEU A 210 -16.61 -15.67 -6.75
C LEU A 210 -15.38 -16.17 -7.51
N GLN A 211 -14.38 -16.71 -6.82
CA GLN A 211 -13.20 -17.28 -7.46
C GLN A 211 -13.56 -18.43 -8.42
N SER A 212 -14.58 -19.22 -8.06
CA SER A 212 -15.10 -20.29 -8.93
C SER A 212 -15.59 -19.79 -10.29
N ASP A 213 -16.22 -18.60 -10.33
CA ASP A 213 -16.70 -18.03 -11.58
C ASP A 213 -15.52 -17.60 -12.47
N ILE A 214 -14.47 -17.04 -11.86
CA ILE A 214 -13.24 -16.67 -12.58
C ILE A 214 -12.53 -17.93 -13.11
N ASN A 215 -12.38 -18.96 -12.27
CA ASN A 215 -11.79 -20.23 -12.69
C ASN A 215 -12.55 -20.83 -13.90
N LYS A 216 -13.88 -20.85 -13.83
CA LYS A 216 -14.72 -21.34 -14.91
C LYS A 216 -14.55 -20.54 -16.20
N THR A 217 -14.45 -19.22 -16.08
CA THR A 217 -14.28 -18.33 -17.24
C THR A 217 -12.92 -18.52 -17.91
N GLN A 218 -11.86 -18.71 -17.13
CA GLN A 218 -10.49 -18.82 -17.65
C GLN A 218 -10.12 -20.24 -18.08
N TYR A 219 -10.60 -21.27 -17.37
CA TYR A 219 -10.20 -22.66 -17.58
C TYR A 219 -11.28 -23.53 -18.21
N GLY A 220 -12.52 -23.03 -18.31
CA GLY A 220 -13.68 -23.81 -18.78
C GLY A 220 -14.32 -24.60 -17.63
N THR A 221 -15.29 -25.46 -18.03
CA THR A 221 -16.09 -26.23 -17.06
C THR A 221 -15.54 -27.60 -16.73
N ILE A 222 -14.67 -28.14 -17.58
CA ILE A 222 -14.13 -29.50 -17.48
C ILE A 222 -12.62 -29.39 -17.42
N THR A 223 -12.07 -29.55 -16.23
CA THR A 223 -10.64 -29.73 -16.04
C THR A 223 -10.40 -30.80 -14.99
N THR A 224 -9.58 -31.76 -15.31
CA THR A 224 -9.04 -32.76 -14.38
C THR A 224 -7.70 -32.29 -13.78
N LEU A 225 -7.21 -31.13 -14.24
CA LEU A 225 -5.93 -30.58 -13.80
C LEU A 225 -6.13 -29.77 -12.53
N ASN A 226 -5.20 -29.91 -11.60
CA ASN A 226 -5.12 -29.05 -10.41
C ASN A 226 -4.45 -27.73 -10.80
N LEU A 227 -5.25 -26.82 -11.35
CA LEU A 227 -4.78 -25.51 -11.78
C LEU A 227 -4.82 -24.50 -10.63
N PRO A 228 -3.89 -23.54 -10.60
CA PRO A 228 -3.90 -22.48 -9.60
C PRO A 228 -5.16 -21.60 -9.75
N PRO A 229 -5.57 -20.87 -8.69
CA PRO A 229 -6.67 -19.91 -8.81
C PRO A 229 -6.44 -18.93 -9.96
N ALA A 230 -7.44 -18.85 -10.86
CA ALA A 230 -7.34 -18.04 -12.07
C ALA A 230 -7.29 -16.55 -11.75
N ASP A 231 -6.52 -15.80 -12.54
CA ASP A 231 -6.42 -14.36 -12.52
C ASP A 231 -6.86 -13.74 -13.86
N TYR A 232 -7.01 -12.43 -13.89
CA TYR A 232 -7.25 -11.67 -15.10
C TYR A 232 -6.60 -10.30 -15.06
N LYS A 233 -6.34 -9.73 -16.24
CA LYS A 233 -5.91 -8.36 -16.46
C LYS A 233 -6.64 -7.80 -17.67
N LEU A 234 -7.42 -6.75 -17.47
CA LEU A 234 -8.23 -6.12 -18.51
C LEU A 234 -7.87 -4.64 -18.65
N ALA A 235 -7.94 -4.12 -19.85
CA ALA A 235 -7.79 -2.70 -20.14
C ALA A 235 -8.66 -2.33 -21.33
N CYS A 236 -9.22 -1.13 -21.28
CA CYS A 236 -10.02 -0.53 -22.34
C CYS A 236 -9.62 0.92 -22.52
N HIS A 237 -9.45 1.34 -23.76
CA HIS A 237 -9.29 2.76 -24.12
C HIS A 237 -10.65 3.35 -24.46
N LEU A 238 -11.01 4.41 -23.78
CA LEU A 238 -12.27 5.10 -23.94
C LEU A 238 -12.17 6.16 -25.04
N SER A 239 -13.31 6.49 -25.68
CA SER A 239 -13.39 7.49 -26.76
C SER A 239 -12.97 8.89 -26.33
N ASN A 240 -13.03 9.20 -25.04
CA ASN A 240 -12.60 10.47 -24.45
C ASN A 240 -11.07 10.54 -24.17
N GLY A 241 -10.28 9.56 -24.65
CA GLY A 241 -8.84 9.48 -24.46
C GLY A 241 -8.38 8.91 -23.12
N ARG A 242 -9.30 8.52 -22.24
CA ARG A 242 -8.98 7.88 -20.96
C ARG A 242 -8.85 6.37 -21.11
N SER A 243 -8.22 5.74 -20.13
CA SER A 243 -8.16 4.30 -20.01
C SER A 243 -8.88 3.84 -18.75
N CYS A 244 -9.69 2.79 -18.90
CA CYS A 244 -10.25 2.04 -17.77
C CYS A 244 -9.56 0.68 -17.73
N TYR A 245 -9.08 0.26 -16.55
CA TYR A 245 -8.31 -0.97 -16.43
C TYR A 245 -8.43 -1.61 -15.05
N THR A 246 -8.21 -2.93 -15.03
CA THR A 246 -8.11 -3.67 -13.78
C THR A 246 -6.70 -3.58 -13.21
N PHE A 247 -6.61 -3.47 -11.87
CA PHE A 247 -5.34 -3.37 -11.18
C PHE A 247 -5.33 -4.22 -9.92
N CYS A 248 -4.18 -4.82 -9.63
CA CYS A 248 -3.96 -5.63 -8.43
C CYS A 248 -5.09 -6.63 -8.18
N MET A 249 -5.44 -7.44 -9.20
CA MET A 249 -6.37 -8.55 -9.05
C MET A 249 -5.80 -9.56 -8.05
N CYS A 250 -6.59 -9.92 -7.04
CA CYS A 250 -6.23 -10.82 -5.94
C CYS A 250 -7.08 -12.09 -6.04
N PRO A 251 -6.56 -13.18 -6.65
CA PRO A 251 -7.24 -14.48 -6.68
C PRO A 251 -7.39 -15.02 -5.26
N GLY A 252 -8.51 -15.68 -4.97
CA GLY A 252 -8.78 -16.26 -3.66
C GLY A 252 -8.58 -15.29 -2.50
N GLY A 253 -8.85 -14.00 -2.73
CA GLY A 253 -8.54 -12.92 -1.81
C GLY A 253 -9.75 -12.21 -1.24
N THR A 254 -9.49 -11.31 -0.32
CA THR A 254 -10.49 -10.48 0.36
C THR A 254 -10.28 -9.01 0.06
N VAL A 255 -11.35 -8.24 0.04
CA VAL A 255 -11.28 -6.78 0.08
C VAL A 255 -11.10 -6.33 1.52
N ILE A 256 -10.17 -5.43 1.75
CA ILE A 256 -9.83 -4.93 3.08
C ILE A 256 -9.91 -3.41 3.16
N GLY A 257 -10.22 -2.90 4.35
CA GLY A 257 -10.10 -1.48 4.68
C GLY A 257 -8.62 -1.08 4.77
N SER A 258 -8.26 -0.02 4.04
CA SER A 258 -6.88 0.46 3.93
C SER A 258 -6.78 1.97 4.25
N SER A 259 -7.71 2.48 5.04
CA SER A 259 -7.71 3.87 5.50
C SER A 259 -6.48 4.15 6.37
N SER A 260 -5.94 5.35 6.26
CA SER A 260 -4.81 5.84 7.06
C SER A 260 -5.07 7.20 7.71
N GLU A 261 -6.13 7.89 7.31
CA GLU A 261 -6.61 9.15 7.91
C GLU A 261 -8.01 8.97 8.48
N GLU A 262 -8.34 9.76 9.48
CA GLU A 262 -9.68 9.75 10.06
C GLU A 262 -10.74 10.19 9.03
N ASN A 263 -11.92 9.59 9.15
CA ASN A 263 -13.08 9.92 8.32
C ASN A 263 -12.86 9.71 6.82
N THR A 264 -12.03 8.76 6.45
CA THR A 264 -11.77 8.39 5.05
C THR A 264 -11.98 6.89 4.84
N ILE A 265 -12.39 6.48 3.64
CA ILE A 265 -12.41 5.08 3.23
C ILE A 265 -11.52 4.87 2.02
N VAL A 266 -10.60 3.94 2.17
CA VAL A 266 -9.76 3.38 1.12
C VAL A 266 -9.86 1.87 1.16
N THR A 267 -9.93 1.22 0.03
CA THR A 267 -9.99 -0.24 -0.08
C THR A 267 -8.75 -0.79 -0.77
N ASN A 268 -8.32 -1.97 -0.35
CA ASN A 268 -7.29 -2.74 -1.02
C ASN A 268 -7.70 -4.21 -1.10
N GLY A 269 -6.91 -5.04 -1.79
CA GLY A 269 -7.06 -6.48 -1.83
C GLY A 269 -5.92 -7.17 -1.12
N MET A 270 -6.23 -8.28 -0.47
CA MET A 270 -5.28 -9.10 0.26
C MET A 270 -5.58 -10.58 0.00
N SER A 271 -4.56 -11.41 -0.11
CA SER A 271 -4.71 -12.87 -0.15
C SER A 271 -3.57 -13.57 0.56
N ASN A 272 -3.85 -14.77 1.02
CA ASN A 272 -2.85 -15.70 1.52
C ASN A 272 -2.03 -16.29 0.36
N PHE A 273 -0.93 -16.92 0.69
CA PHE A 273 -0.08 -17.60 -0.28
C PHE A 273 -0.84 -18.62 -1.14
N LEU A 274 -1.69 -19.43 -0.54
CA LEU A 274 -2.47 -20.46 -1.25
C LEU A 274 -3.59 -19.89 -2.12
N ARG A 275 -3.99 -18.62 -1.92
CA ARG A 275 -5.09 -17.99 -2.67
C ARG A 275 -6.38 -18.82 -2.68
N ASP A 276 -6.69 -19.43 -1.55
CA ASP A 276 -7.75 -20.42 -1.35
C ASP A 276 -9.08 -19.83 -0.87
N GLY A 277 -9.18 -18.51 -0.84
CA GLY A 277 -10.40 -17.81 -0.45
C GLY A 277 -11.54 -18.00 -1.47
N LYS A 278 -12.77 -17.86 -0.99
CA LYS A 278 -13.99 -18.03 -1.78
C LYS A 278 -14.13 -16.99 -2.90
N ASN A 279 -13.69 -15.76 -2.63
CA ASN A 279 -13.82 -14.63 -3.54
C ASN A 279 -12.49 -14.32 -4.24
N ALA A 280 -12.59 -13.61 -5.34
CA ALA A 280 -11.53 -12.88 -6.00
C ALA A 280 -11.90 -11.41 -6.08
N ASN A 281 -10.93 -10.52 -6.13
CA ASN A 281 -11.22 -9.10 -6.28
C ASN A 281 -10.18 -8.38 -7.14
N SER A 282 -10.55 -7.24 -7.70
CA SER A 282 -9.66 -6.37 -8.46
C SER A 282 -10.10 -4.92 -8.34
N ALA A 283 -9.18 -3.97 -8.35
CA ALA A 283 -9.53 -2.60 -8.62
C ALA A 283 -9.94 -2.43 -10.09
N VAL A 284 -10.91 -1.57 -10.34
CA VAL A 284 -11.31 -1.06 -11.66
C VAL A 284 -11.07 0.45 -11.61
N LEU A 285 -10.10 0.92 -12.38
CA LEU A 285 -9.53 2.25 -12.26
C LEU A 285 -9.62 3.01 -13.58
N VAL A 286 -9.83 4.34 -13.45
CA VAL A 286 -9.75 5.30 -14.54
C VAL A 286 -8.60 6.27 -14.24
N ASN A 287 -7.80 6.62 -15.25
CA ASN A 287 -6.69 7.53 -15.07
C ASN A 287 -7.16 8.97 -14.82
N VAL A 288 -6.47 9.62 -13.90
CA VAL A 288 -6.61 11.03 -13.53
C VAL A 288 -5.32 11.77 -13.87
N THR A 289 -5.46 12.94 -14.44
CA THR A 289 -4.35 13.79 -14.87
C THR A 289 -4.35 15.12 -14.13
N PRO A 290 -3.26 15.89 -14.12
CA PRO A 290 -3.21 17.20 -13.50
C PRO A 290 -4.28 18.20 -13.97
N SER A 291 -4.87 17.99 -15.16
CA SER A 291 -5.98 18.81 -15.66
C SER A 291 -7.32 18.57 -14.94
N ASP A 292 -7.42 17.47 -14.20
CA ASP A 292 -8.62 17.15 -13.40
C ASP A 292 -8.57 17.77 -12.00
N PHE A 293 -7.45 18.34 -11.59
CA PHE A 293 -7.27 18.93 -10.26
C PHE A 293 -7.82 20.35 -10.19
N LYS A 294 -8.26 20.77 -9.00
CA LYS A 294 -8.92 22.07 -8.78
C LYS A 294 -8.02 23.27 -9.05
N ASP A 295 -6.72 23.15 -8.80
CA ASP A 295 -5.79 24.27 -8.88
C ASP A 295 -4.38 23.87 -9.36
N SER A 296 -3.47 24.84 -9.40
CA SER A 296 -2.08 24.66 -9.84
C SER A 296 -1.13 24.12 -8.76
N SER A 297 -1.57 23.99 -7.50
CA SER A 297 -0.73 23.49 -6.42
C SER A 297 -0.21 22.08 -6.73
N PRO A 298 1.06 21.76 -6.47
CA PRO A 298 1.57 20.41 -6.61
C PRO A 298 0.89 19.40 -5.66
N LEU A 299 0.22 19.88 -4.61
CA LEU A 299 -0.51 19.07 -3.63
C LEU A 299 -1.98 18.83 -3.98
N SER A 300 -2.52 19.51 -5.01
CA SER A 300 -3.95 19.41 -5.38
C SER A 300 -4.43 18.00 -5.73
N GLY A 301 -3.52 17.10 -6.13
CA GLY A 301 -3.83 15.69 -6.32
C GLY A 301 -4.15 14.97 -5.00
N ILE A 302 -3.54 15.39 -3.88
CA ILE A 302 -3.85 14.88 -2.53
C ILE A 302 -5.28 15.29 -2.15
N ASP A 303 -5.64 16.56 -2.38
CA ASP A 303 -6.98 17.07 -2.07
C ASP A 303 -8.05 16.34 -2.89
N PHE A 304 -7.77 16.06 -4.16
CA PHE A 304 -8.66 15.28 -5.03
C PHE A 304 -8.92 13.87 -4.46
N GLN A 305 -7.88 13.18 -4.03
CA GLN A 305 -8.02 11.84 -3.42
C GLN A 305 -8.81 11.90 -2.12
N LYS A 306 -8.47 12.85 -1.24
CA LYS A 306 -9.08 13.01 0.07
C LYS A 306 -10.58 13.29 -0.03
N GLU A 307 -11.01 14.13 -0.97
CA GLU A 307 -12.42 14.40 -1.22
C GLU A 307 -13.22 13.14 -1.55
N LEU A 308 -12.66 12.23 -2.37
CA LEU A 308 -13.31 10.96 -2.71
C LEU A 308 -13.39 10.01 -1.51
N GLU A 309 -12.31 9.94 -0.73
CA GLU A 309 -12.21 9.10 0.45
C GLU A 309 -13.17 9.53 1.56
N GLU A 310 -13.32 10.84 1.77
CA GLU A 310 -14.28 11.44 2.72
C GLU A 310 -15.74 11.22 2.27
N LYS A 311 -16.04 11.42 0.98
CA LYS A 311 -17.36 11.12 0.42
C LYS A 311 -17.71 9.64 0.62
N ALA A 312 -16.75 8.74 0.39
CA ALA A 312 -16.94 7.31 0.60
C ALA A 312 -17.21 6.98 2.08
N PHE A 313 -16.54 7.66 3.01
CA PHE A 313 -16.77 7.48 4.45
C PHE A 313 -18.19 7.93 4.84
N ILE A 314 -18.63 9.09 4.40
CA ILE A 314 -19.97 9.62 4.67
C ILE A 314 -21.03 8.68 4.09
N LEU A 315 -20.90 8.30 2.83
CA LEU A 315 -21.86 7.43 2.15
C LEU A 315 -21.89 6.02 2.75
N GLY A 316 -20.77 5.54 3.30
CA GLY A 316 -20.66 4.28 4.04
C GLY A 316 -21.38 4.28 5.40
N GLY A 317 -21.75 5.44 5.92
CA GLY A 317 -22.43 5.60 7.22
C GLY A 317 -21.55 6.15 8.32
N SER A 318 -20.42 6.75 8.00
CA SER A 318 -19.47 7.42 8.92
C SER A 318 -18.94 6.51 10.04
N ASN A 319 -18.73 5.24 9.73
CA ASN A 319 -18.30 4.21 10.69
C ASN A 319 -17.29 3.20 10.12
N TYR A 320 -16.59 3.59 9.03
CA TYR A 320 -15.67 2.75 8.24
C TYR A 320 -16.33 1.53 7.56
N PHE A 321 -17.65 1.48 7.46
CA PHE A 321 -18.33 0.54 6.57
C PHE A 321 -18.14 1.01 5.12
N ALA A 322 -17.74 0.10 4.25
CA ALA A 322 -17.53 0.45 2.84
C ALA A 322 -18.89 0.62 2.12
N PRO A 323 -19.07 1.71 1.35
CA PRO A 323 -20.20 1.81 0.45
C PRO A 323 -20.07 0.76 -0.65
N ILE A 324 -21.10 -0.04 -0.87
CA ILE A 324 -21.14 -1.07 -1.89
C ILE A 324 -22.34 -0.96 -2.80
N GLN A 325 -22.18 -1.48 -4.01
CA GLN A 325 -23.23 -1.54 -5.01
C GLN A 325 -23.05 -2.80 -5.86
N ARG A 326 -24.14 -3.43 -6.27
CA ARG A 326 -24.09 -4.49 -7.28
C ARG A 326 -23.73 -3.88 -8.63
N PHE A 327 -22.94 -4.59 -9.44
CA PHE A 327 -22.53 -4.11 -10.76
C PHE A 327 -23.71 -3.74 -11.65
N GLN A 328 -24.77 -4.56 -11.68
CA GLN A 328 -25.97 -4.26 -12.46
C GLN A 328 -26.67 -2.96 -12.00
N ASP A 329 -26.79 -2.78 -10.67
CA ASP A 329 -27.39 -1.57 -10.11
C ASP A 329 -26.53 -0.32 -10.39
N PHE A 330 -25.20 -0.48 -10.42
CA PHE A 330 -24.26 0.58 -10.79
C PHE A 330 -24.47 1.04 -12.24
N VAL A 331 -24.55 0.10 -13.18
CA VAL A 331 -24.80 0.41 -14.61
C VAL A 331 -26.16 1.07 -14.80
N GLU A 332 -27.16 0.67 -14.04
CA GLU A 332 -28.51 1.22 -14.06
C GLU A 332 -28.69 2.51 -13.22
N ASN A 333 -27.59 2.99 -12.59
CA ASN A 333 -27.59 4.13 -11.66
C ASN A 333 -28.66 4.00 -10.55
N LYS A 334 -28.75 2.83 -9.95
CA LYS A 334 -29.74 2.50 -8.89
C LYS A 334 -29.05 2.13 -7.59
N LYS A 335 -29.58 2.58 -6.47
CA LYS A 335 -29.09 2.12 -5.17
C LYS A 335 -29.34 0.63 -5.00
N THR A 336 -28.32 -0.10 -4.58
CA THR A 336 -28.46 -1.51 -4.19
C THR A 336 -29.28 -1.65 -2.91
N THR A 337 -30.17 -2.62 -2.85
CA THR A 337 -31.02 -2.91 -1.69
C THR A 337 -30.86 -4.33 -1.14
N LYS A 338 -30.20 -5.23 -1.89
CA LYS A 338 -29.96 -6.62 -1.50
C LYS A 338 -28.69 -7.18 -2.09
N LEU A 339 -28.07 -8.14 -1.44
CA LEU A 339 -26.93 -8.86 -1.96
C LEU A 339 -27.27 -9.70 -3.20
N GLY A 340 -26.29 -9.91 -4.08
CA GLY A 340 -26.32 -10.90 -5.14
C GLY A 340 -25.71 -12.23 -4.69
N LYS A 341 -25.04 -12.93 -5.61
CA LYS A 341 -24.32 -14.20 -5.36
C LYS A 341 -23.08 -14.03 -4.49
N VAL A 342 -22.44 -12.87 -4.56
CA VAL A 342 -21.22 -12.57 -3.84
C VAL A 342 -21.55 -12.02 -2.48
N THR A 343 -21.02 -12.64 -1.43
CA THR A 343 -21.01 -12.08 -0.09
C THR A 343 -19.76 -11.21 0.04
N PRO A 344 -19.88 -9.90 0.31
CA PRO A 344 -18.73 -9.03 0.46
C PRO A 344 -17.78 -9.50 1.55
N SER A 345 -16.49 -9.50 1.26
CA SER A 345 -15.46 -9.90 2.22
C SER A 345 -14.94 -8.73 3.07
N TYR A 346 -15.23 -7.50 2.68
CA TYR A 346 -14.75 -6.30 3.35
C TYR A 346 -15.10 -6.26 4.84
N ARG A 347 -14.15 -5.85 5.67
CA ARG A 347 -14.31 -5.63 7.11
C ARG A 347 -13.89 -4.18 7.42
N PRO A 348 -14.58 -3.51 8.38
CA PRO A 348 -15.52 -4.00 9.41
C PRO A 348 -16.95 -4.30 8.93
N GLY A 349 -17.39 -3.77 7.80
CA GLY A 349 -18.76 -3.98 7.31
C GLY A 349 -19.07 -3.19 6.05
N VAL A 350 -20.27 -3.34 5.51
CA VAL A 350 -20.66 -2.72 4.24
C VAL A 350 -22.03 -2.03 4.34
N THR A 351 -22.24 -1.00 3.53
CA THR A 351 -23.49 -0.25 3.41
C THR A 351 -23.95 -0.25 1.97
N PHE A 352 -25.23 -0.59 1.72
CA PHE A 352 -25.81 -0.51 0.38
C PHE A 352 -26.02 0.92 -0.08
N THR A 353 -25.46 1.27 -1.22
CA THR A 353 -25.43 2.65 -1.70
C THR A 353 -25.59 2.74 -3.21
N ASN A 354 -25.51 3.96 -3.74
CA ASN A 354 -25.27 4.25 -5.14
C ASN A 354 -23.89 4.91 -5.26
N LEU A 355 -22.89 4.20 -5.81
CA LEU A 355 -21.51 4.68 -5.92
C LEU A 355 -21.35 5.85 -6.91
N ASN A 356 -22.32 6.09 -7.79
CA ASN A 356 -22.31 7.27 -8.67
C ASN A 356 -22.38 8.58 -7.88
N GLU A 357 -22.81 8.56 -6.61
CA GLU A 357 -22.80 9.73 -5.73
C GLU A 357 -21.39 10.14 -5.27
N ILE A 358 -20.41 9.22 -5.33
CA ILE A 358 -19.03 9.46 -4.90
C ILE A 358 -18.11 9.69 -6.09
N LEU A 359 -18.25 8.85 -7.13
CA LEU A 359 -17.31 8.82 -8.23
C LEU A 359 -17.32 10.12 -9.02
N PRO A 360 -16.14 10.63 -9.42
CA PRO A 360 -16.07 11.77 -10.30
C PRO A 360 -16.63 11.39 -11.68
N ARG A 361 -17.17 12.39 -12.39
CA ARG A 361 -17.77 12.19 -13.73
C ARG A 361 -16.89 11.46 -14.74
N ILE A 362 -15.59 11.46 -14.54
CA ILE A 362 -14.63 10.75 -15.38
C ILE A 362 -14.71 9.22 -15.21
N CYS A 363 -15.36 8.73 -14.16
CA CYS A 363 -15.49 7.30 -13.83
C CYS A 363 -16.90 6.74 -14.09
N VAL A 364 -17.86 7.57 -14.47
CA VAL A 364 -19.27 7.23 -14.62
C VAL A 364 -19.68 7.33 -16.10
#